data_8b5e28461c58c7e97123444658c866c2
#
_entry.id   8b5e28461c58c7e97123444658c866c2
#
_cell.length_a   1.000
_cell.length_b   1.000
_cell.length_c   1.000
_cell.angle_alpha   90.00
_cell.angle_beta   90.00
_cell.angle_gamma   90.00
#
_symmetry.space_group_name_H-M   'P 1'
#
loop_
_entity.id
_entity.type
_entity.pdbx_description
1 polymer ?
#
loop_
_entity_poly.entity_id
_entity_poly.type
_entity_poly.pdbx_seq_one_letter_code
_entity_poly.pdbx_strand_id
1 'polypeptide(L)'
;MAHRQLASVNIALALLASFIVPTAVAAPIVQPGAPGKGVQILSAEEAVQITDTSYSPADVNFMQMMIPHHAQALDMAELVDTRTNRPELVEIAGRIKASQSDEIEFMESWLTDRAESPMAHGHHMVSSHHKMDMGMATPEQIASLSDAQSVDFDRQFLSLMIRHHEGAVDMVKDLLDQPGSAYDPLLYEFVGDVKNDQLVEIERMNALLVTLSDDPRANLKPGLTDAGVAIKNMTLVASLPKPDGFVDPNNPGEISKGEVDASTDETGAEDKKASPIEGGSRKRSPLLSFSNTDMAFSGDTLVAGSYHGFNVYNLGENGVPDLLSSVVCPGGQGDVSIVGDLLIMSAQETRGRLDCGLQGI
;
A
#
# COMPACT_ATOMS: atom_id res chain seq x y z
N MET A 1 90.87 -19.32 -74.15
CA MET A 1 90.60 -19.06 -72.73
C MET A 1 89.13 -18.96 -72.55
N ALA A 2 88.48 -20.00 -72.04
CA ALA A 2 87.03 -20.09 -71.97
C ALA A 2 86.65 -20.05 -70.51
N HIS A 3 85.81 -19.08 -70.10
CA HIS A 3 85.19 -19.07 -68.79
C HIS A 3 83.75 -19.66 -68.88
N ARG A 4 83.58 -20.79 -68.24
CA ARG A 4 82.28 -21.36 -67.94
C ARG A 4 81.61 -20.63 -66.79
N GLN A 5 80.43 -20.09 -67.00
CA GLN A 5 79.51 -19.66 -65.90
C GLN A 5 78.60 -20.81 -65.55
N LEU A 6 78.62 -21.12 -64.25
CA LEU A 6 77.70 -22.06 -63.64
C LEU A 6 76.42 -21.29 -63.17
N ALA A 7 75.30 -21.74 -63.69
CA ALA A 7 73.98 -21.21 -63.29
C ALA A 7 73.52 -21.95 -62.05
N SER A 8 73.27 -21.21 -60.95
CA SER A 8 72.69 -21.71 -59.71
C SER A 8 71.16 -21.67 -59.82
N VAL A 9 70.51 -22.80 -59.70
CA VAL A 9 69.06 -22.94 -59.63
C VAL A 9 68.65 -22.85 -58.18
N ASN A 10 67.96 -21.78 -57.79
CA ASN A 10 67.34 -21.67 -56.49
C ASN A 10 65.92 -22.26 -56.49
N ILE A 11 65.73 -23.38 -55.81
CA ILE A 11 64.41 -23.96 -55.58
C ILE A 11 63.83 -23.27 -54.31
N ALA A 12 62.87 -22.41 -54.48
CA ALA A 12 62.08 -21.82 -53.34
C ALA A 12 61.00 -22.81 -52.93
N LEU A 13 61.17 -23.39 -51.75
CA LEU A 13 60.15 -24.24 -51.12
C LEU A 13 59.14 -23.36 -50.44
N ALA A 14 57.97 -23.18 -51.02
CA ALA A 14 56.86 -22.46 -50.42
C ALA A 14 56.14 -23.36 -49.34
N LEU A 15 56.36 -23.10 -48.08
CA LEU A 15 55.59 -23.67 -46.98
C LEU A 15 54.21 -22.98 -46.91
N LEU A 16 53.15 -23.65 -47.35
CA LEU A 16 51.76 -23.27 -47.07
C LEU A 16 51.47 -23.59 -45.58
N ALA A 17 51.58 -22.59 -44.71
CA ALA A 17 51.01 -22.65 -43.35
C ALA A 17 49.52 -22.50 -43.42
N SER A 18 48.76 -23.60 -43.30
CA SER A 18 47.32 -23.57 -43.11
C SER A 18 47.00 -23.02 -41.70
N PHE A 19 46.61 -21.76 -41.61
CA PHE A 19 46.03 -21.21 -40.40
C PHE A 19 44.66 -21.84 -40.19
N ILE A 20 44.55 -22.78 -39.24
CA ILE A 20 43.29 -23.24 -38.71
C ILE A 20 42.82 -22.09 -37.81
N VAL A 21 41.91 -21.25 -38.32
CA VAL A 21 41.18 -20.27 -37.49
C VAL A 21 40.19 -21.09 -36.66
N PRO A 22 40.33 -21.09 -35.34
CA PRO A 22 39.30 -21.73 -34.50
C PRO A 22 37.98 -21.01 -34.75
N THR A 23 37.00 -21.69 -35.32
CA THR A 23 35.62 -21.20 -35.34
C THR A 23 35.16 -21.08 -33.88
N ALA A 24 35.11 -19.86 -33.36
CA ALA A 24 34.49 -19.60 -32.08
C ALA A 24 33.01 -20.04 -32.19
N VAL A 25 32.67 -21.14 -31.56
CA VAL A 25 31.27 -21.54 -31.41
C VAL A 25 30.63 -20.49 -30.49
N ALA A 26 29.71 -19.70 -31.03
CA ALA A 26 28.98 -18.73 -30.22
C ALA A 26 28.27 -19.47 -29.09
N ALA A 27 28.26 -18.89 -27.89
CA ALA A 27 27.54 -19.43 -26.75
C ALA A 27 26.04 -19.52 -27.10
N PRO A 28 25.34 -20.60 -26.70
CA PRO A 28 23.92 -20.74 -27.01
C PRO A 28 23.11 -19.68 -26.26
N ILE A 29 22.16 -19.07 -26.94
CA ILE A 29 21.13 -18.22 -26.35
C ILE A 29 20.04 -19.15 -25.87
N VAL A 30 19.70 -19.07 -24.58
CA VAL A 30 18.75 -19.99 -23.94
C VAL A 30 17.61 -19.25 -23.26
N GLN A 31 16.38 -19.74 -23.44
CA GLN A 31 15.21 -19.28 -22.70
C GLN A 31 14.82 -20.38 -21.68
N PRO A 32 14.76 -20.05 -20.37
CA PRO A 32 14.29 -20.99 -19.37
C PRO A 32 12.83 -21.40 -19.65
N GLY A 33 12.53 -22.68 -19.52
CA GLY A 33 11.16 -23.17 -19.55
C GLY A 33 10.41 -22.91 -18.23
N ALA A 34 9.08 -23.05 -18.24
CA ALA A 34 8.28 -23.08 -17.02
C ALA A 34 8.75 -24.23 -16.08
N PRO A 35 8.47 -24.16 -14.78
CA PRO A 35 8.85 -25.23 -13.84
C PRO A 35 8.48 -26.63 -14.35
N GLY A 36 9.48 -27.51 -14.47
CA GLY A 36 9.34 -28.87 -15.03
C GLY A 36 9.38 -28.97 -16.57
N LYS A 37 9.61 -27.88 -17.29
CA LYS A 37 9.83 -27.87 -18.74
C LYS A 37 11.31 -27.65 -19.06
N GLY A 38 11.74 -28.17 -20.22
CA GLY A 38 13.11 -27.99 -20.69
C GLY A 38 13.39 -26.56 -21.16
N VAL A 39 14.70 -26.23 -21.27
CA VAL A 39 15.20 -24.96 -21.84
C VAL A 39 14.98 -24.96 -23.36
N GLN A 40 14.65 -23.84 -23.93
CA GLN A 40 14.64 -23.61 -25.38
C GLN A 40 15.95 -22.94 -25.80
N ILE A 41 16.50 -23.34 -26.95
CA ILE A 41 17.64 -22.65 -27.59
C ILE A 41 17.06 -21.74 -28.64
N LEU A 42 17.43 -20.48 -28.58
CA LEU A 42 16.94 -19.43 -29.48
C LEU A 42 18.00 -19.05 -30.53
N SER A 43 17.56 -18.63 -31.69
CA SER A 43 18.38 -17.84 -32.62
C SER A 43 18.52 -16.39 -32.08
N ALA A 44 19.45 -15.62 -32.64
CA ALA A 44 19.62 -14.21 -32.29
C ALA A 44 18.35 -13.40 -32.62
N GLU A 45 17.73 -13.70 -33.77
CA GLU A 45 16.49 -13.04 -34.21
C GLU A 45 15.31 -13.34 -33.29
N GLU A 46 15.14 -14.60 -32.88
CA GLU A 46 14.10 -14.98 -31.93
C GLU A 46 14.33 -14.31 -30.56
N ALA A 47 15.58 -14.27 -30.10
CA ALA A 47 15.91 -13.61 -28.85
C ALA A 47 15.57 -12.11 -28.86
N VAL A 48 15.89 -11.40 -29.96
CA VAL A 48 15.55 -9.99 -30.13
C VAL A 48 14.04 -9.76 -30.11
N GLN A 49 13.25 -10.66 -30.76
CA GLN A 49 11.79 -10.54 -30.78
C GLN A 49 11.16 -10.79 -29.41
N ILE A 50 11.71 -11.70 -28.60
CA ILE A 50 11.22 -11.99 -27.24
C ILE A 50 11.57 -10.88 -26.27
N THR A 51 12.69 -10.18 -26.48
CA THR A 51 13.14 -9.07 -25.66
C THR A 51 12.68 -7.70 -26.19
N ASP A 52 11.59 -7.67 -26.95
CA ASP A 52 11.02 -6.42 -27.44
C ASP A 52 10.63 -5.53 -26.26
N THR A 53 11.37 -4.43 -26.11
CA THR A 53 11.15 -3.38 -25.11
C THR A 53 10.61 -2.11 -25.75
N SER A 54 9.96 -2.25 -26.90
CA SER A 54 9.34 -1.14 -27.61
C SER A 54 8.15 -0.57 -26.84
N TYR A 55 7.87 0.70 -27.11
CA TYR A 55 6.69 1.36 -26.56
C TYR A 55 5.44 1.06 -27.40
N SER A 56 4.28 1.18 -26.77
CA SER A 56 2.97 0.95 -27.35
C SER A 56 2.22 2.26 -27.64
N PRO A 57 1.17 2.25 -28.47
CA PRO A 57 0.25 3.40 -28.58
C PRO A 57 -0.41 3.81 -27.26
N ALA A 58 -0.59 2.87 -26.33
CA ALA A 58 -1.12 3.17 -25.00
C ALA A 58 -0.13 4.01 -24.17
N ASP A 59 1.17 3.72 -24.31
CA ASP A 59 2.24 4.47 -23.65
C ASP A 59 2.29 5.92 -24.15
N VAL A 60 2.21 6.10 -25.49
CA VAL A 60 2.14 7.44 -26.10
C VAL A 60 0.92 8.21 -25.61
N ASN A 61 -0.24 7.58 -25.60
CA ASN A 61 -1.48 8.21 -25.14
C ASN A 61 -1.40 8.60 -23.65
N PHE A 62 -0.81 7.75 -22.82
CA PHE A 62 -0.60 8.05 -21.38
C PHE A 62 0.25 9.31 -21.22
N MET A 63 1.42 9.39 -21.89
CA MET A 63 2.30 10.56 -21.82
C MET A 63 1.59 11.83 -22.29
N GLN A 64 0.89 11.76 -23.42
CA GLN A 64 0.14 12.89 -23.99
C GLN A 64 -1.00 13.37 -23.09
N MET A 65 -1.62 12.49 -22.30
CA MET A 65 -2.70 12.83 -21.37
C MET A 65 -2.16 13.35 -20.03
N MET A 66 -1.03 12.82 -19.56
CA MET A 66 -0.45 13.21 -18.27
C MET A 66 0.20 14.61 -18.34
N ILE A 67 0.72 15.04 -19.48
CA ILE A 67 1.26 16.41 -19.65
C ILE A 67 0.23 17.49 -19.29
N PRO A 68 -0.96 17.59 -19.92
CA PRO A 68 -1.97 18.58 -19.54
C PRO A 68 -2.55 18.35 -18.14
N HIS A 69 -2.54 17.11 -17.66
CA HIS A 69 -2.92 16.80 -16.29
C HIS A 69 -1.95 17.48 -15.31
N HIS A 70 -0.66 17.30 -15.43
CA HIS A 70 0.34 17.94 -14.60
C HIS A 70 0.34 19.48 -14.75
N ALA A 71 0.14 19.99 -15.95
CA ALA A 71 0.02 21.42 -16.18
C ALA A 71 -1.09 22.06 -15.33
N GLN A 72 -2.24 21.40 -15.17
CA GLN A 72 -3.30 21.91 -14.29
C GLN A 72 -2.88 21.95 -12.81
N ALA A 73 -2.09 20.99 -12.34
CA ALA A 73 -1.57 21.03 -10.98
C ALA A 73 -0.62 22.22 -10.77
N LEU A 74 0.22 22.53 -11.77
CA LEU A 74 1.08 23.71 -11.74
C LEU A 74 0.25 24.98 -11.68
N ASP A 75 -0.80 25.10 -12.51
CA ASP A 75 -1.72 26.26 -12.49
C ASP A 75 -2.37 26.47 -11.11
N MET A 76 -2.80 25.38 -10.47
CA MET A 76 -3.35 25.46 -9.10
C MET A 76 -2.28 25.83 -8.08
N ALA A 77 -1.07 25.26 -8.18
CA ALA A 77 0.01 25.51 -7.25
C ALA A 77 0.56 26.96 -7.32
N GLU A 78 0.47 27.61 -8.47
CA GLU A 78 0.85 29.03 -8.62
C GLU A 78 -0.04 29.97 -7.81
N LEU A 79 -1.30 29.61 -7.55
CA LEU A 79 -2.21 30.44 -6.77
C LEU A 79 -1.80 30.52 -5.29
N VAL A 80 -1.05 29.53 -4.78
CA VAL A 80 -0.73 29.40 -3.35
C VAL A 80 -0.01 30.63 -2.82
N ASP A 81 0.97 31.14 -3.55
CA ASP A 81 1.84 32.25 -3.10
C ASP A 81 1.06 33.57 -2.81
N THR A 82 -0.14 33.71 -3.37
CA THR A 82 -0.98 34.90 -3.25
C THR A 82 -2.27 34.69 -2.46
N ARG A 83 -2.61 33.46 -2.09
CA ARG A 83 -3.89 33.12 -1.47
C ARG A 83 -3.80 32.66 -0.03
N THR A 84 -2.61 32.22 0.40
CA THR A 84 -2.35 31.79 1.77
C THR A 84 -0.96 32.21 2.23
N ASN A 85 -0.78 32.24 3.56
CA ASN A 85 0.53 32.45 4.17
C ASN A 85 0.92 31.22 5.03
N ARG A 86 0.22 30.09 4.85
CA ARG A 86 0.47 28.84 5.59
C ARG A 86 1.75 28.17 5.08
N PRO A 87 2.82 28.10 5.90
CA PRO A 87 4.11 27.58 5.45
C PRO A 87 4.04 26.14 4.92
N GLU A 88 3.24 25.28 5.55
CA GLU A 88 3.10 23.88 5.15
C GLU A 88 2.49 23.74 3.76
N LEU A 89 1.52 24.60 3.42
CA LEU A 89 0.90 24.60 2.10
C LEU A 89 1.84 25.14 1.02
N VAL A 90 2.58 26.22 1.35
CA VAL A 90 3.61 26.77 0.46
C VAL A 90 4.69 25.72 0.16
N GLU A 91 5.11 24.94 1.17
CA GLU A 91 6.08 23.86 0.99
C GLU A 91 5.53 22.73 0.11
N ILE A 92 4.27 22.33 0.30
CA ILE A 92 3.59 21.32 -0.55
C ILE A 92 3.54 21.82 -2.00
N ALA A 93 3.05 23.04 -2.24
CA ALA A 93 2.97 23.60 -3.58
C ALA A 93 4.35 23.74 -4.25
N GLY A 94 5.38 24.08 -3.48
CA GLY A 94 6.76 24.16 -3.97
C GLY A 94 7.29 22.79 -4.45
N ARG A 95 7.01 21.71 -3.73
CA ARG A 95 7.37 20.34 -4.15
C ARG A 95 6.62 19.93 -5.41
N ILE A 96 5.30 20.17 -5.45
CA ILE A 96 4.47 19.87 -6.64
C ILE A 96 5.00 20.61 -7.87
N LYS A 97 5.29 21.92 -7.73
CA LYS A 97 5.85 22.71 -8.83
C LYS A 97 7.17 22.15 -9.35
N ALA A 98 8.05 21.71 -8.46
CA ALA A 98 9.35 21.14 -8.85
C ALA A 98 9.19 19.78 -9.53
N SER A 99 8.55 18.81 -8.86
CA SER A 99 8.44 17.45 -9.39
C SER A 99 7.65 17.40 -10.71
N GLN A 100 6.48 18.02 -10.75
CA GLN A 100 5.62 17.93 -11.94
C GLN A 100 6.15 18.74 -13.14
N SER A 101 6.97 19.78 -12.92
CA SER A 101 7.68 20.43 -14.02
C SER A 101 8.74 19.50 -14.64
N ASP A 102 9.53 18.83 -13.82
CA ASP A 102 10.54 17.87 -14.27
C ASP A 102 9.87 16.66 -14.98
N GLU A 103 8.73 16.20 -14.47
CA GLU A 103 7.95 15.10 -15.07
C GLU A 103 7.36 15.50 -16.43
N ILE A 104 6.88 16.73 -16.61
CA ILE A 104 6.44 17.25 -17.92
C ILE A 104 7.62 17.26 -18.89
N GLU A 105 8.78 17.77 -18.50
CA GLU A 105 9.98 17.82 -19.36
C GLU A 105 10.41 16.40 -19.78
N PHE A 106 10.37 15.46 -18.86
CA PHE A 106 10.65 14.07 -19.15
C PHE A 106 9.67 13.48 -20.19
N MET A 107 8.36 13.69 -20.00
CA MET A 107 7.33 13.18 -20.92
C MET A 107 7.45 13.78 -22.31
N GLU A 108 7.69 15.07 -22.41
CA GLU A 108 7.90 15.77 -23.69
C GLU A 108 9.17 15.26 -24.42
N SER A 109 10.27 15.06 -23.68
CA SER A 109 11.51 14.50 -24.21
C SER A 109 11.30 13.05 -24.67
N TRP A 110 10.67 12.22 -23.84
CA TRP A 110 10.39 10.82 -24.17
C TRP A 110 9.57 10.67 -25.46
N LEU A 111 8.56 11.52 -25.66
CA LEU A 111 7.74 11.55 -26.89
C LEU A 111 8.57 12.04 -28.08
N THR A 112 9.30 13.12 -27.92
CA THR A 112 10.09 13.72 -28.99
C THR A 112 11.20 12.79 -29.50
N ASP A 113 11.89 12.10 -28.60
CA ASP A 113 12.93 11.13 -28.91
C ASP A 113 12.41 9.95 -29.77
N ARG A 114 11.10 9.70 -29.70
CA ARG A 114 10.40 8.64 -30.44
C ARG A 114 9.64 9.17 -31.67
N ALA A 115 9.86 10.44 -32.02
CA ALA A 115 9.15 11.15 -33.10
C ALA A 115 7.61 11.18 -32.91
N GLU A 116 7.16 11.10 -31.66
CA GLU A 116 5.77 11.26 -31.27
C GLU A 116 5.48 12.72 -30.89
N SER A 117 4.25 13.16 -31.12
CA SER A 117 3.84 14.53 -30.75
C SER A 117 3.60 14.62 -29.24
N PRO A 118 4.11 15.68 -28.55
CA PRO A 118 3.73 15.95 -27.16
C PRO A 118 2.25 16.31 -26.99
N MET A 119 1.58 16.74 -28.05
CA MET A 119 0.16 17.08 -28.03
C MET A 119 -0.69 15.92 -28.55
N ALA A 120 -1.73 15.55 -27.78
CA ALA A 120 -2.72 14.60 -28.26
C ALA A 120 -3.40 15.13 -29.53
N HIS A 121 -3.29 14.42 -30.63
CA HIS A 121 -4.03 14.75 -31.85
C HIS A 121 -5.53 14.52 -31.62
N GLY A 122 -6.31 15.59 -31.64
CA GLY A 122 -7.69 15.75 -31.22
C GLY A 122 -8.78 14.88 -31.87
N HIS A 123 -8.54 13.61 -32.20
CA HIS A 123 -9.54 12.73 -32.80
C HIS A 123 -9.83 11.43 -32.04
N HIS A 124 -9.20 11.15 -30.92
CA HIS A 124 -9.46 9.93 -30.14
C HIS A 124 -9.93 10.14 -28.70
N MET A 125 -10.31 11.36 -28.32
CA MET A 125 -10.86 11.65 -26.97
C MET A 125 -12.27 11.07 -26.77
N VAL A 126 -12.83 10.38 -27.74
CA VAL A 126 -14.20 9.80 -27.64
C VAL A 126 -14.21 8.41 -28.26
N SER A 127 -13.66 7.44 -27.57
CA SER A 127 -14.12 6.06 -27.80
C SER A 127 -14.08 5.27 -26.51
N SER A 128 -15.28 4.94 -26.12
CA SER A 128 -15.73 3.82 -25.28
C SER A 128 -15.54 3.88 -23.77
N HIS A 129 -16.67 4.09 -23.13
CA HIS A 129 -17.24 3.38 -21.98
C HIS A 129 -16.62 3.49 -20.57
N HIS A 130 -15.50 4.16 -20.36
CA HIS A 130 -15.18 4.70 -19.03
C HIS A 130 -14.83 6.19 -19.25
N LYS A 131 -15.73 7.08 -18.83
CA LYS A 131 -15.32 8.44 -18.46
C LYS A 131 -14.39 8.23 -17.27
N MET A 132 -13.11 8.09 -17.55
CA MET A 132 -12.10 8.14 -16.52
C MET A 132 -12.21 9.51 -15.90
N ASP A 133 -12.69 9.58 -14.69
CA ASP A 133 -12.59 10.78 -13.88
C ASP A 133 -11.11 10.88 -13.50
N MET A 134 -10.32 11.54 -14.35
CA MET A 134 -8.88 11.75 -14.13
C MET A 134 -8.61 12.70 -12.95
N GLY A 135 -9.61 12.96 -12.12
CA GLY A 135 -9.45 13.83 -10.96
C GLY A 135 -9.26 15.30 -11.27
N MET A 136 -9.24 15.69 -12.55
CA MET A 136 -9.03 17.09 -12.95
C MET A 136 -10.11 18.01 -12.39
N ALA A 137 -9.69 19.19 -11.94
CA ALA A 137 -10.60 20.23 -11.52
C ALA A 137 -11.35 20.82 -12.73
N THR A 138 -12.66 21.07 -12.55
CA THR A 138 -13.47 21.73 -13.58
C THR A 138 -13.12 23.23 -13.65
N PRO A 139 -13.44 23.91 -14.78
CA PRO A 139 -13.24 25.35 -14.88
C PRO A 139 -13.93 26.14 -13.74
N GLU A 140 -15.10 25.69 -13.29
CA GLU A 140 -15.84 26.34 -12.19
C GLU A 140 -15.12 26.13 -10.84
N GLN A 141 -14.51 24.94 -10.63
CA GLN A 141 -13.71 24.67 -9.44
C GLN A 141 -12.42 25.49 -9.41
N ILE A 142 -11.74 25.64 -10.55
CA ILE A 142 -10.57 26.52 -10.67
C ILE A 142 -10.95 27.98 -10.42
N ALA A 143 -12.07 28.46 -10.96
CA ALA A 143 -12.56 29.81 -10.70
C ALA A 143 -12.84 30.01 -9.19
N SER A 144 -13.55 29.06 -8.56
CA SER A 144 -13.80 29.11 -7.11
C SER A 144 -12.53 29.11 -6.29
N LEU A 145 -11.54 28.31 -6.66
CA LEU A 145 -10.24 28.27 -6.01
C LEU A 145 -9.50 29.62 -6.15
N SER A 146 -9.55 30.23 -7.35
CA SER A 146 -8.91 31.52 -7.62
C SER A 146 -9.51 32.65 -6.79
N ASP A 147 -10.79 32.59 -6.47
CA ASP A 147 -11.50 33.59 -5.67
C ASP A 147 -11.34 33.39 -4.16
N ALA A 148 -11.01 32.17 -3.74
CA ALA A 148 -10.85 31.80 -2.33
C ALA A 148 -9.57 32.42 -1.71
N GLN A 149 -9.57 32.62 -0.39
CA GLN A 149 -8.46 33.17 0.38
C GLN A 149 -8.29 32.43 1.70
N SER A 150 -7.07 32.45 2.24
CA SER A 150 -6.74 31.92 3.58
C SER A 150 -7.20 30.47 3.76
N VAL A 151 -7.86 30.13 4.86
CA VAL A 151 -8.27 28.74 5.19
C VAL A 151 -9.25 28.15 4.18
N ASP A 152 -10.11 28.98 3.59
CA ASP A 152 -11.05 28.48 2.56
C ASP A 152 -10.31 28.11 1.26
N PHE A 153 -9.28 28.89 0.90
CA PHE A 153 -8.37 28.52 -0.18
C PHE A 153 -7.61 27.23 0.17
N ASP A 154 -7.03 27.17 1.36
CA ASP A 154 -6.23 26.02 1.80
C ASP A 154 -7.04 24.69 1.69
N ARG A 155 -8.29 24.70 2.18
CA ARG A 155 -9.18 23.53 2.10
C ARG A 155 -9.55 23.15 0.68
N GLN A 156 -9.89 24.13 -0.17
CA GLN A 156 -10.25 23.88 -1.56
C GLN A 156 -9.04 23.37 -2.35
N PHE A 157 -7.88 24.02 -2.21
CA PHE A 157 -6.64 23.58 -2.84
C PHE A 157 -6.30 22.13 -2.50
N LEU A 158 -6.24 21.80 -1.22
CA LEU A 158 -5.91 20.44 -0.77
C LEU A 158 -6.92 19.42 -1.29
N SER A 159 -8.22 19.71 -1.23
CA SER A 159 -9.26 18.80 -1.70
C SER A 159 -9.20 18.56 -3.20
N LEU A 160 -8.95 19.59 -4.00
CA LEU A 160 -8.83 19.49 -5.45
C LEU A 160 -7.52 18.79 -5.84
N MET A 161 -6.42 19.13 -5.18
CA MET A 161 -5.11 18.55 -5.48
C MET A 161 -5.03 17.06 -5.07
N ILE A 162 -5.63 16.67 -3.95
CA ILE A 162 -5.73 15.25 -3.56
C ILE A 162 -6.47 14.46 -4.65
N ARG A 163 -7.65 14.94 -5.06
CA ARG A 163 -8.44 14.28 -6.11
C ARG A 163 -7.67 14.21 -7.44
N HIS A 164 -6.95 15.29 -7.77
CA HIS A 164 -6.13 15.36 -8.97
C HIS A 164 -5.01 14.30 -8.94
N HIS A 165 -4.32 14.16 -7.81
CA HIS A 165 -3.29 13.15 -7.63
C HIS A 165 -3.84 11.71 -7.65
N GLU A 166 -5.00 11.48 -7.05
CA GLU A 166 -5.71 10.19 -7.14
C GLU A 166 -5.98 9.83 -8.60
N GLY A 167 -6.38 10.81 -9.43
CA GLY A 167 -6.57 10.63 -10.86
C GLY A 167 -5.30 10.21 -11.59
N ALA A 168 -4.15 10.81 -11.26
CA ALA A 168 -2.86 10.41 -11.84
C ALA A 168 -2.48 8.96 -11.46
N VAL A 169 -2.70 8.56 -10.21
CA VAL A 169 -2.49 7.18 -9.74
C VAL A 169 -3.38 6.20 -10.52
N ASP A 170 -4.63 6.54 -10.74
CA ASP A 170 -5.56 5.72 -11.53
C ASP A 170 -5.12 5.64 -13.01
N MET A 171 -4.64 6.73 -13.61
CA MET A 171 -4.09 6.72 -14.96
C MET A 171 -2.88 5.78 -15.09
N VAL A 172 -1.96 5.79 -14.12
CA VAL A 172 -0.83 4.86 -14.08
C VAL A 172 -1.30 3.41 -13.97
N LYS A 173 -2.26 3.15 -13.08
CA LYS A 173 -2.82 1.81 -12.91
C LYS A 173 -3.47 1.31 -14.21
N ASP A 174 -4.27 2.14 -14.85
CA ASP A 174 -4.95 1.77 -16.09
C ASP A 174 -3.97 1.53 -17.25
N LEU A 175 -2.84 2.26 -17.28
CA LEU A 175 -1.76 1.97 -18.22
C LEU A 175 -1.18 0.58 -17.95
N LEU A 176 -0.80 0.30 -16.69
CA LEU A 176 -0.14 -0.96 -16.32
C LEU A 176 -1.05 -2.19 -16.44
N ASP A 177 -2.37 -2.00 -16.36
CA ASP A 177 -3.37 -3.06 -16.54
C ASP A 177 -3.59 -3.40 -18.04
N GLN A 178 -3.07 -2.60 -18.98
CA GLN A 178 -3.18 -2.87 -20.41
C GLN A 178 -2.09 -3.84 -20.89
N PRO A 179 -2.44 -4.95 -21.56
CA PRO A 179 -1.46 -5.86 -22.11
C PRO A 179 -0.55 -5.19 -23.15
N GLY A 180 0.77 -5.31 -22.98
CA GLY A 180 1.76 -4.77 -23.93
C GLY A 180 2.14 -3.31 -23.68
N SER A 181 1.66 -2.68 -22.60
CA SER A 181 2.06 -1.34 -22.19
C SER A 181 3.24 -1.38 -21.21
N ALA A 182 3.94 -0.26 -21.09
CA ALA A 182 5.06 -0.05 -20.18
C ALA A 182 6.18 -1.11 -20.28
N TYR A 183 6.46 -1.61 -21.49
CA TYR A 183 7.61 -2.50 -21.74
C TYR A 183 8.91 -1.72 -21.98
N ASP A 184 8.82 -0.43 -22.32
CA ASP A 184 9.97 0.48 -22.31
C ASP A 184 10.46 0.66 -20.86
N PRO A 185 11.71 0.30 -20.51
CA PRO A 185 12.21 0.36 -19.14
C PRO A 185 12.17 1.78 -18.54
N LEU A 186 12.45 2.82 -19.35
CA LEU A 186 12.41 4.21 -18.90
C LEU A 186 10.98 4.64 -18.55
N LEU A 187 10.00 4.22 -19.36
CA LEU A 187 8.60 4.48 -19.07
C LEU A 187 8.17 3.73 -17.81
N TYR A 188 8.56 2.46 -17.67
CA TYR A 188 8.18 1.66 -16.50
C TYR A 188 8.69 2.25 -15.17
N GLU A 189 9.95 2.69 -15.15
CA GLU A 189 10.51 3.39 -13.99
C GLU A 189 9.76 4.71 -13.74
N PHE A 190 9.57 5.51 -14.78
CA PHE A 190 8.88 6.79 -14.68
C PHE A 190 7.46 6.68 -14.09
N VAL A 191 6.64 5.76 -14.61
CA VAL A 191 5.27 5.59 -14.07
C VAL A 191 5.26 5.06 -12.65
N GLY A 192 6.28 4.28 -12.27
CA GLY A 192 6.49 3.83 -10.91
C GLY A 192 6.80 5.00 -9.97
N ASP A 193 7.67 5.91 -10.38
CA ASP A 193 8.06 7.09 -9.63
C ASP A 193 6.88 8.06 -9.50
N VAL A 194 6.20 8.40 -10.61
CA VAL A 194 4.98 9.22 -10.59
C VAL A 194 3.97 8.69 -9.58
N LYS A 195 3.68 7.39 -9.64
CA LYS A 195 2.72 6.77 -8.71
C LYS A 195 3.15 6.92 -7.25
N ASN A 196 4.41 6.67 -6.95
CA ASN A 196 4.92 6.71 -5.58
C ASN A 196 4.92 8.15 -5.04
N ASP A 197 5.36 9.11 -5.83
CA ASP A 197 5.40 10.52 -5.45
C ASP A 197 3.99 11.07 -5.23
N GLN A 198 3.05 10.77 -6.13
CA GLN A 198 1.64 11.17 -5.99
C GLN A 198 1.02 10.60 -4.71
N LEU A 199 1.27 9.33 -4.37
CA LEU A 199 0.75 8.71 -3.14
C LEU A 199 1.32 9.38 -1.87
N VAL A 200 2.62 9.69 -1.86
CA VAL A 200 3.25 10.39 -0.73
C VAL A 200 2.70 11.81 -0.58
N GLU A 201 2.45 12.51 -1.68
CA GLU A 201 1.86 13.84 -1.63
C GLU A 201 0.39 13.81 -1.18
N ILE A 202 -0.41 12.84 -1.63
CA ILE A 202 -1.78 12.60 -1.12
C ILE A 202 -1.76 12.44 0.40
N GLU A 203 -0.85 11.63 0.93
CA GLU A 203 -0.75 11.41 2.38
C GLU A 203 -0.43 12.71 3.13
N ARG A 204 0.54 13.50 2.64
CA ARG A 204 0.90 14.79 3.23
C ARG A 204 -0.25 15.80 3.18
N MET A 205 -0.92 15.90 2.03
CA MET A 205 -2.06 16.79 1.86
C MET A 205 -3.24 16.40 2.75
N ASN A 206 -3.54 15.10 2.87
CA ASN A 206 -4.58 14.62 3.78
C ASN A 206 -4.24 14.95 5.23
N ALA A 207 -2.99 14.73 5.65
CA ALA A 207 -2.55 15.07 7.01
C ALA A 207 -2.75 16.57 7.30
N LEU A 208 -2.43 17.46 6.36
CA LEU A 208 -2.66 18.89 6.51
C LEU A 208 -4.16 19.24 6.49
N LEU A 209 -4.95 18.65 5.58
CA LEU A 209 -6.39 18.89 5.45
C LEU A 209 -7.15 18.54 6.74
N VAL A 210 -6.75 17.46 7.40
CA VAL A 210 -7.30 17.07 8.72
C VAL A 210 -7.11 18.18 9.76
N THR A 211 -5.95 18.85 9.77
CA THR A 211 -5.69 19.97 10.72
C THR A 211 -6.56 21.20 10.47
N LEU A 212 -7.08 21.35 9.24
CA LEU A 212 -7.95 22.44 8.83
C LEU A 212 -9.44 22.12 9.00
N SER A 213 -9.78 20.91 9.43
CA SER A 213 -11.16 20.51 9.61
C SER A 213 -11.78 21.16 10.84
N ASP A 214 -13.01 21.67 10.70
CA ASP A 214 -13.82 22.14 11.82
C ASP A 214 -14.55 20.99 12.53
N ASP A 215 -14.43 19.76 12.00
CA ASP A 215 -15.00 18.57 12.65
C ASP A 215 -14.21 18.25 13.93
N PRO A 216 -14.86 18.28 15.08
CA PRO A 216 -14.18 18.02 16.35
C PRO A 216 -13.58 16.62 16.44
N ARG A 217 -13.92 15.70 15.52
CA ARG A 217 -13.37 14.34 15.45
C ARG A 217 -12.03 14.29 14.71
N ALA A 218 -11.73 15.27 13.86
CA ALA A 218 -10.57 15.25 12.97
C ALA A 218 -9.23 15.28 13.72
N ASN A 219 -9.20 15.91 14.91
CA ASN A 219 -7.97 16.12 15.68
C ASN A 219 -8.01 15.42 17.05
N LEU A 220 -8.77 14.31 17.18
CA LEU A 220 -8.81 13.55 18.42
C LEU A 220 -7.44 12.91 18.69
N LYS A 221 -6.95 13.13 19.90
CA LYS A 221 -5.72 12.50 20.38
C LYS A 221 -5.91 10.98 20.45
N PRO A 222 -5.05 10.16 19.85
CA PRO A 222 -5.09 8.72 20.07
C PRO A 222 -4.63 8.39 21.49
N GLY A 223 -5.18 7.32 22.06
CA GLY A 223 -4.79 6.86 23.39
C GLY A 223 -5.53 5.59 23.79
N LEU A 224 -4.88 4.76 24.59
CA LEU A 224 -5.47 3.51 25.09
C LEU A 224 -6.57 3.77 26.12
N THR A 225 -6.31 4.71 27.06
CA THR A 225 -7.22 5.05 28.17
C THR A 225 -7.56 6.55 28.20
N ASP A 226 -6.87 7.37 27.43
CA ASP A 226 -6.92 8.82 27.42
C ASP A 226 -7.12 9.40 25.99
N ALA A 227 -7.72 8.62 25.11
CA ALA A 227 -8.09 9.08 23.78
C ALA A 227 -8.97 10.34 23.85
N GLY A 228 -8.78 11.23 22.89
CA GLY A 228 -9.62 12.41 22.74
C GLY A 228 -11.09 12.02 22.51
N VAL A 229 -12.01 12.89 22.94
CA VAL A 229 -13.44 12.61 22.87
C VAL A 229 -14.17 13.71 22.09
N ALA A 230 -15.01 13.33 21.13
CA ALA A 230 -15.97 14.22 20.47
C ALA A 230 -17.38 13.68 20.72
N ILE A 231 -18.21 14.47 21.36
CA ILE A 231 -19.57 14.08 21.76
C ILE A 231 -20.57 15.10 21.22
N LYS A 232 -21.70 14.60 20.68
CA LYS A 232 -22.83 15.43 20.26
C LYS A 232 -24.14 14.78 20.74
N ASN A 233 -24.94 15.53 21.48
CA ASN A 233 -26.24 15.11 22.04
C ASN A 233 -26.16 13.86 22.94
N MET A 234 -25.01 13.62 23.55
CA MET A 234 -24.78 12.57 24.56
C MET A 234 -23.87 13.11 25.66
N THR A 235 -23.81 12.42 26.77
CA THR A 235 -22.88 12.71 27.86
C THR A 235 -22.14 11.43 28.21
N LEU A 236 -20.81 11.48 28.26
CA LEU A 236 -20.04 10.38 28.81
C LEU A 236 -20.23 10.32 30.32
N VAL A 237 -20.92 9.30 30.80
CA VAL A 237 -21.20 9.12 32.23
C VAL A 237 -19.96 8.63 32.96
N ALA A 238 -19.30 7.60 32.42
CA ALA A 238 -18.09 7.03 32.98
C ALA A 238 -17.25 6.34 31.92
N SER A 239 -15.95 6.25 32.17
CA SER A 239 -15.01 5.38 31.41
C SER A 239 -14.33 4.49 32.45
N LEU A 240 -14.70 3.23 32.48
CA LEU A 240 -14.20 2.28 33.45
C LEU A 240 -13.01 1.50 32.88
N PRO A 241 -11.97 1.24 33.69
CA PRO A 241 -10.92 0.30 33.28
C PRO A 241 -11.48 -1.11 33.16
N LYS A 242 -10.85 -1.97 32.39
CA LYS A 242 -11.17 -3.39 32.39
C LYS A 242 -10.93 -3.96 33.80
N PRO A 243 -11.82 -4.83 34.31
CA PRO A 243 -11.62 -5.46 35.60
C PRO A 243 -10.36 -6.32 35.67
N ASP A 244 -9.86 -6.52 36.88
CA ASP A 244 -8.75 -7.44 37.13
C ASP A 244 -9.06 -8.84 36.56
N GLY A 245 -8.08 -9.45 35.91
CA GLY A 245 -8.25 -10.71 35.18
C GLY A 245 -8.84 -10.57 33.78
N PHE A 246 -9.32 -9.39 33.40
CA PHE A 246 -9.84 -9.06 32.04
C PHE A 246 -8.95 -8.10 31.29
N VAL A 247 -7.69 -8.01 31.68
CA VAL A 247 -6.60 -7.29 31.03
C VAL A 247 -5.30 -8.03 31.30
N ASP A 248 -4.38 -8.02 30.34
CA ASP A 248 -3.01 -8.48 30.57
C ASP A 248 -2.18 -7.30 31.09
N PRO A 249 -1.77 -7.28 32.36
CA PRO A 249 -1.00 -6.17 32.92
C PRO A 249 0.38 -6.00 32.28
N ASN A 250 0.91 -7.04 31.61
CA ASN A 250 2.17 -6.99 30.87
C ASN A 250 2.01 -6.51 29.42
N ASN A 251 0.78 -6.54 28.89
CA ASN A 251 0.44 -6.07 27.56
C ASN A 251 -0.96 -5.39 27.58
N PRO A 252 -1.12 -4.27 28.27
CA PRO A 252 -2.41 -3.62 28.44
C PRO A 252 -3.02 -3.11 27.14
N GLY A 253 -2.21 -2.89 26.10
CA GLY A 253 -2.65 -2.50 24.76
C GLY A 253 -3.04 -3.68 23.87
N GLU A 254 -2.86 -4.91 24.35
CA GLU A 254 -3.09 -6.14 23.58
C GLU A 254 -2.36 -6.14 22.23
N ILE A 255 -1.25 -5.41 22.13
CA ILE A 255 -0.44 -5.32 20.93
C ILE A 255 0.45 -6.55 20.83
N SER A 256 0.49 -7.18 19.66
CA SER A 256 1.42 -8.27 19.37
C SER A 256 2.85 -7.76 19.55
N LYS A 257 3.55 -8.20 20.57
CA LYS A 257 4.99 -8.02 20.65
C LYS A 257 5.56 -8.91 19.54
N GLY A 258 6.00 -8.30 18.43
CA GLY A 258 6.71 -9.01 17.39
C GLY A 258 7.76 -9.90 18.01
N GLU A 259 7.86 -11.14 17.57
CA GLU A 259 8.94 -12.03 18.00
C GLU A 259 10.26 -11.36 17.65
N VAL A 260 11.00 -10.93 18.66
CA VAL A 260 12.43 -10.76 18.51
C VAL A 260 12.95 -12.18 18.49
N ASP A 261 13.12 -12.70 17.29
CA ASP A 261 13.75 -13.99 17.06
C ASP A 261 15.21 -13.90 17.51
N ALA A 262 15.45 -14.32 18.73
CA ALA A 262 16.79 -14.60 19.23
C ALA A 262 16.92 -16.13 19.25
N SER A 263 17.22 -16.69 18.10
CA SER A 263 18.12 -17.84 17.97
C SER A 263 17.89 -18.56 16.64
N THR A 264 18.68 -18.22 15.66
CA THR A 264 19.14 -19.19 14.68
C THR A 264 19.99 -20.21 15.43
N ASP A 265 19.49 -21.38 15.59
CA ASP A 265 20.32 -22.57 15.77
C ASP A 265 19.85 -23.63 14.76
N GLU A 266 20.66 -23.76 13.71
CA GLU A 266 20.57 -24.85 12.75
C GLU A 266 21.00 -26.13 13.48
N THR A 267 20.08 -27.03 13.73
CA THR A 267 20.33 -28.48 13.61
C THR A 267 19.06 -29.30 13.75
N GLY A 268 18.76 -30.06 12.72
CA GLY A 268 18.28 -31.44 12.81
C GLY A 268 16.83 -31.71 13.24
N ALA A 269 16.05 -32.14 12.28
CA ALA A 269 14.77 -32.78 12.45
C ALA A 269 14.73 -33.84 13.58
N GLU A 270 13.70 -33.75 14.42
CA GLU A 270 13.03 -34.95 14.97
C GLU A 270 11.59 -34.62 15.40
N ASP A 271 10.68 -35.46 14.91
CA ASP A 271 9.28 -35.51 15.33
C ASP A 271 9.13 -35.55 16.86
N LYS A 272 8.68 -34.47 17.46
CA LYS A 272 8.20 -34.49 18.84
C LYS A 272 6.67 -34.45 18.84
N LYS A 273 6.08 -35.64 19.08
CA LYS A 273 4.72 -35.78 19.56
C LYS A 273 4.40 -34.74 20.62
N ALA A 274 3.32 -34.00 20.42
CA ALA A 274 2.78 -33.08 21.39
C ALA A 274 2.54 -33.79 22.71
N SER A 275 3.34 -33.49 23.71
CA SER A 275 3.07 -33.83 25.10
C SER A 275 2.02 -32.88 25.70
N PRO A 276 1.11 -33.38 26.56
CA PRO A 276 0.11 -32.53 27.17
C PRO A 276 0.77 -31.61 28.22
N ILE A 277 0.63 -30.32 27.97
CA ILE A 277 0.53 -29.21 28.92
C ILE A 277 1.35 -29.34 30.23
N GLU A 278 2.60 -28.93 30.20
CA GLU A 278 3.24 -28.28 31.31
C GLU A 278 3.70 -26.90 30.89
N GLY A 279 2.99 -25.86 31.40
CA GLY A 279 3.53 -24.52 31.62
C GLY A 279 4.01 -23.66 30.45
N GLY A 280 3.71 -23.97 29.22
CA GLY A 280 3.99 -23.07 28.09
C GLY A 280 2.94 -21.97 28.03
N SER A 281 3.35 -20.72 28.24
CA SER A 281 2.50 -19.55 27.99
C SER A 281 2.01 -19.60 26.55
N ARG A 282 0.76 -20.00 26.35
CA ARG A 282 0.11 -19.89 25.03
C ARG A 282 0.07 -18.41 24.70
N LYS A 283 0.70 -18.01 23.60
CA LYS A 283 0.62 -16.65 23.12
C LYS A 283 -0.85 -16.29 22.89
N ARG A 284 -1.32 -15.26 23.56
CA ARG A 284 -2.69 -14.77 23.43
C ARG A 284 -2.82 -14.01 22.12
N SER A 285 -3.98 -14.11 21.44
CA SER A 285 -4.29 -13.25 20.30
C SER A 285 -4.37 -11.79 20.78
N PRO A 286 -3.55 -10.87 20.23
CA PRO A 286 -3.43 -9.52 20.80
C PRO A 286 -4.67 -8.66 20.59
N LEU A 287 -5.52 -8.95 19.61
CA LEU A 287 -6.66 -8.10 19.26
C LEU A 287 -7.97 -8.51 19.92
N LEU A 288 -8.12 -9.78 20.30
CA LEU A 288 -9.43 -10.33 20.70
C LEU A 288 -9.46 -10.89 22.12
N SER A 289 -8.31 -11.24 22.72
CA SER A 289 -8.26 -12.01 23.98
C SER A 289 -9.07 -11.44 25.13
N PHE A 290 -9.19 -10.12 25.20
CA PHE A 290 -9.93 -9.43 26.27
C PHE A 290 -10.92 -8.39 25.74
N SER A 291 -11.19 -8.40 24.44
CA SER A 291 -12.14 -7.46 23.84
C SER A 291 -13.54 -7.73 24.39
N ASN A 292 -14.29 -6.65 24.68
CA ASN A 292 -15.71 -6.76 24.95
C ASN A 292 -16.43 -7.13 23.65
N THR A 293 -17.46 -7.96 23.77
CA THR A 293 -18.20 -8.50 22.62
C THR A 293 -19.61 -7.94 22.56
N ASP A 294 -20.39 -8.14 23.60
CA ASP A 294 -21.80 -7.79 23.64
C ASP A 294 -22.21 -7.28 25.03
N MET A 295 -23.41 -6.72 25.15
CA MET A 295 -23.99 -6.23 26.39
C MET A 295 -25.45 -6.60 26.49
N ALA A 296 -25.85 -7.14 27.64
CA ALA A 296 -27.24 -7.39 27.95
C ALA A 296 -27.67 -6.61 29.20
N PHE A 297 -28.91 -6.14 29.21
CA PHE A 297 -29.49 -5.36 30.30
C PHE A 297 -30.74 -6.03 30.85
N SER A 298 -30.91 -6.02 32.17
CA SER A 298 -32.13 -6.41 32.85
C SER A 298 -32.34 -5.57 34.10
N GLY A 299 -33.30 -4.65 34.07
CA GLY A 299 -33.43 -3.64 35.14
C GLY A 299 -32.16 -2.86 35.35
N ASP A 300 -31.63 -2.84 36.55
CA ASP A 300 -30.39 -2.15 36.92
C ASP A 300 -29.13 -3.03 36.72
N THR A 301 -29.29 -4.20 36.10
CA THR A 301 -28.17 -5.11 35.85
C THR A 301 -27.69 -4.96 34.41
N LEU A 302 -26.37 -4.73 34.25
CA LEU A 302 -25.65 -4.79 33.01
C LEU A 302 -24.70 -5.99 33.03
N VAL A 303 -24.74 -6.80 31.98
CA VAL A 303 -23.73 -7.85 31.74
C VAL A 303 -22.97 -7.50 30.49
N ALA A 304 -21.64 -7.44 30.60
CA ALA A 304 -20.73 -7.19 29.49
C ALA A 304 -19.95 -8.46 29.17
N GLY A 305 -20.18 -9.02 28.00
CA GLY A 305 -19.47 -10.19 27.46
C GLY A 305 -18.09 -9.83 26.90
N SER A 306 -17.21 -10.81 26.89
CA SER A 306 -15.88 -10.71 26.29
C SER A 306 -15.38 -12.08 25.84
N TYR A 307 -14.26 -12.11 25.07
CA TYR A 307 -13.60 -13.37 24.72
C TYR A 307 -12.99 -14.14 25.91
N HIS A 308 -12.99 -13.54 27.11
CA HIS A 308 -12.45 -14.13 28.33
C HIS A 308 -13.54 -14.61 29.28
N GLY A 309 -14.77 -14.19 29.06
CA GLY A 309 -15.93 -14.47 29.89
C GLY A 309 -16.89 -13.28 29.94
N PHE A 310 -17.41 -12.92 31.09
CA PHE A 310 -18.30 -11.77 31.23
C PHE A 310 -18.18 -11.08 32.59
N ASN A 311 -18.56 -9.82 32.61
CA ASN A 311 -18.60 -8.99 33.80
C ASN A 311 -20.03 -8.54 34.10
N VAL A 312 -20.44 -8.61 35.36
CA VAL A 312 -21.77 -8.19 35.83
C VAL A 312 -21.63 -6.89 36.61
N TYR A 313 -22.41 -5.92 36.21
CA TYR A 313 -22.45 -4.60 36.86
C TYR A 313 -23.84 -4.27 37.36
N ASN A 314 -23.91 -3.50 38.43
CA ASN A 314 -25.12 -2.80 38.84
C ASN A 314 -25.06 -1.36 38.30
N LEU A 315 -26.14 -0.90 37.69
CA LEU A 315 -26.29 0.47 37.22
C LEU A 315 -26.92 1.27 38.40
N GLY A 316 -26.11 2.08 39.07
CA GLY A 316 -26.59 2.96 40.09
C GLY A 316 -27.54 4.04 39.58
N GLU A 317 -28.15 4.82 40.46
CA GLU A 317 -29.09 5.90 40.12
C GLU A 317 -28.51 6.93 39.11
N ASN A 318 -27.19 7.09 39.09
CA ASN A 318 -26.47 7.97 38.18
C ASN A 318 -26.09 7.31 36.84
N GLY A 319 -26.49 6.04 36.60
CA GLY A 319 -26.12 5.27 35.43
C GLY A 319 -24.63 4.86 35.38
N VAL A 320 -23.87 5.07 36.44
CA VAL A 320 -22.47 4.64 36.57
C VAL A 320 -22.47 3.15 36.92
N PRO A 321 -21.84 2.29 36.12
CA PRO A 321 -21.79 0.86 36.42
C PRO A 321 -20.85 0.55 37.60
N ASP A 322 -21.34 -0.16 38.61
CA ASP A 322 -20.54 -0.73 39.69
C ASP A 322 -20.33 -2.23 39.45
N LEU A 323 -19.06 -2.68 39.40
CA LEU A 323 -18.73 -4.07 39.17
C LEU A 323 -19.17 -4.95 40.34
N LEU A 324 -20.07 -5.90 40.05
CA LEU A 324 -20.54 -6.87 41.03
C LEU A 324 -19.73 -8.17 40.96
N SER A 325 -19.40 -8.65 39.79
CA SER A 325 -18.71 -9.92 39.58
C SER A 325 -18.05 -9.99 38.23
N SER A 326 -16.93 -10.71 38.17
CA SER A 326 -16.21 -11.07 36.93
C SER A 326 -16.19 -12.59 36.83
N VAL A 327 -16.67 -13.13 35.72
CA VAL A 327 -16.75 -14.57 35.48
C VAL A 327 -15.84 -14.93 34.31
N VAL A 328 -14.81 -15.71 34.58
CA VAL A 328 -13.89 -16.22 33.53
C VAL A 328 -14.52 -17.48 32.93
N CYS A 329 -14.85 -17.39 31.67
CA CYS A 329 -15.47 -18.48 30.92
C CYS A 329 -15.03 -18.43 29.45
N PRO A 330 -13.83 -18.97 29.13
CA PRO A 330 -13.30 -18.93 27.79
C PRO A 330 -14.09 -19.86 26.86
N GLY A 331 -14.45 -19.36 25.68
CA GLY A 331 -15.25 -20.13 24.72
C GLY A 331 -15.41 -19.45 23.37
N GLY A 332 -14.53 -18.50 23.05
CA GLY A 332 -14.64 -17.66 21.87
C GLY A 332 -15.42 -16.39 22.15
N GLN A 333 -16.15 -15.86 21.16
CA GLN A 333 -16.95 -14.67 21.33
C GLN A 333 -18.09 -14.95 22.34
N GLY A 334 -18.04 -14.27 23.48
CA GLY A 334 -18.99 -14.46 24.57
C GLY A 334 -20.15 -13.46 24.47
N ASP A 335 -21.02 -13.59 23.45
CA ASP A 335 -22.24 -12.80 23.37
C ASP A 335 -23.21 -13.21 24.50
N VAL A 336 -23.83 -12.24 25.11
CA VAL A 336 -24.64 -12.43 26.32
C VAL A 336 -26.10 -12.04 26.08
N SER A 337 -26.99 -12.80 26.65
CA SER A 337 -28.44 -12.49 26.63
C SER A 337 -29.06 -12.80 27.98
N ILE A 338 -30.00 -11.97 28.44
CA ILE A 338 -30.74 -12.18 29.68
C ILE A 338 -32.18 -12.49 29.34
N VAL A 339 -32.69 -13.62 29.85
CA VAL A 339 -34.09 -14.03 29.69
C VAL A 339 -34.66 -14.39 31.05
N GLY A 340 -35.47 -13.51 31.65
CA GLY A 340 -35.93 -13.67 33.04
C GLY A 340 -34.74 -13.73 34.02
N ASP A 341 -34.61 -14.81 34.72
CA ASP A 341 -33.53 -15.04 35.71
C ASP A 341 -32.34 -15.82 35.11
N LEU A 342 -32.33 -16.03 33.79
CA LEU A 342 -31.27 -16.77 33.10
C LEU A 342 -30.34 -15.82 32.33
N LEU A 343 -29.05 -16.01 32.53
CA LEU A 343 -28.01 -15.45 31.70
C LEU A 343 -27.53 -16.51 30.73
N ILE A 344 -27.58 -16.24 29.45
CA ILE A 344 -27.14 -17.10 28.35
C ILE A 344 -25.90 -16.45 27.75
N MET A 345 -24.79 -17.18 27.66
CA MET A 345 -23.59 -16.78 26.97
C MET A 345 -23.34 -17.72 25.80
N SER A 346 -23.08 -17.18 24.61
CA SER A 346 -22.71 -17.99 23.47
C SER A 346 -21.26 -18.48 23.58
N ALA A 347 -21.00 -19.72 23.12
CA ALA A 347 -19.66 -20.24 22.95
C ALA A 347 -19.45 -20.60 21.48
N GLN A 348 -18.62 -19.82 20.78
CA GLN A 348 -18.34 -20.03 19.35
C GLN A 348 -17.35 -21.17 19.11
N GLU A 349 -16.47 -21.43 20.07
CA GLU A 349 -15.46 -22.46 19.90
C GLU A 349 -16.03 -23.82 20.17
N THR A 350 -15.69 -24.79 19.33
CA THR A 350 -16.06 -26.21 19.54
C THR A 350 -15.46 -26.81 20.80
N ARG A 351 -14.54 -26.08 21.46
CA ARG A 351 -13.90 -26.43 22.72
C ARG A 351 -14.55 -25.72 23.93
N GLY A 352 -15.57 -24.94 23.70
CA GLY A 352 -16.32 -24.27 24.78
C GLY A 352 -16.94 -25.32 25.72
N ARG A 353 -16.83 -25.09 27.03
CA ARG A 353 -17.35 -26.00 28.06
C ARG A 353 -18.47 -25.32 28.83
N LEU A 354 -19.48 -26.10 29.18
CA LEU A 354 -20.58 -25.61 30.01
C LEU A 354 -20.17 -25.27 31.47
N ASP A 355 -19.03 -25.80 31.90
CA ASP A 355 -18.45 -25.52 33.23
C ASP A 355 -17.34 -24.49 33.23
N CYS A 356 -17.17 -23.75 32.09
CA CYS A 356 -16.15 -22.74 31.89
C CYS A 356 -14.70 -23.23 32.10
N GLY A 357 -14.46 -24.55 31.99
CA GLY A 357 -13.14 -25.13 32.16
C GLY A 357 -12.23 -24.86 30.98
N LEU A 358 -10.90 -24.87 31.20
CA LEU A 358 -9.88 -24.61 30.19
C LEU A 358 -9.64 -25.79 29.24
N GLN A 359 -10.15 -26.96 29.58
CA GLN A 359 -10.00 -28.16 28.75
C GLN A 359 -11.18 -28.26 27.80
N GLY A 360 -10.91 -28.35 26.50
CA GLY A 360 -11.96 -28.61 25.52
C GLY A 360 -12.73 -29.91 25.80
N ILE A 361 -13.96 -29.94 25.35
CA ILE A 361 -14.81 -31.14 25.38
C ILE A 361 -14.33 -32.15 24.32
#